data_ab34c493d9e593f3fe7b689fd66f7d28
#
_entry.id   ab34c493d9e593f3fe7b689fd66f7d28
#
_cell.length_a   1.000
_cell.length_b   1.000
_cell.length_c   1.000
_cell.angle_alpha   90.00
_cell.angle_beta   90.00
_cell.angle_gamma   90.00
#
_symmetry.space_group_name_H-M   'P 1'
#
loop_
_entity.id
_entity.type
_entity.pdbx_description
1 polymer ?
#
loop_
_entity_poly.entity_id
_entity_poly.type
_entity_poly.pdbx_seq_one_letter_code
_entity_poly.pdbx_strand_id
1 'polypeptide(L)'
;YLLQQKKAGRIRHLGFSAHARYETLEHFLKACGEHMEFCQIQLNYLDWKLQDAKAKVELLNAYHMPVWVMEPLRGGRLAQLSEENTEKLKTLRPEEEIPAWAFRFLQSVPGVTVVLSGMSNMEQMEKNIYTYEEDKPLSEGEQKVLAEVTDSMLDTLPCTACRYCVT
;
A
#
# COMPACT_ATOMS: atom_id res chain seq x y z
N TYR A 1 -14.61 -2.91 25.02
CA TYR A 1 -15.76 -3.44 24.27
C TYR A 1 -15.33 -4.49 23.24
N LEU A 2 -14.49 -4.16 22.25
CA LEU A 2 -14.11 -5.07 21.14
C LEU A 2 -13.48 -6.38 21.63
N LEU A 3 -12.62 -6.33 22.63
CA LEU A 3 -12.03 -7.53 23.23
C LEU A 3 -13.08 -8.43 23.90
N GLN A 4 -14.13 -7.84 24.50
CA GLN A 4 -15.26 -8.60 25.02
C GLN A 4 -16.04 -9.30 23.90
N GLN A 5 -16.23 -8.61 22.74
CA GLN A 5 -16.89 -9.22 21.59
C GLN A 5 -16.05 -10.35 20.97
N LYS A 6 -14.72 -10.19 20.95
CA LYS A 6 -13.80 -11.25 20.52
C LYS A 6 -13.89 -12.46 21.48
N LYS A 7 -13.82 -12.23 22.79
CA LYS A 7 -13.99 -13.29 23.80
C LYS A 7 -15.35 -14.00 23.71
N ALA A 8 -16.40 -13.28 23.32
CA ALA A 8 -17.73 -13.84 23.09
C ALA A 8 -17.88 -14.57 21.74
N GLY A 9 -16.81 -14.67 20.95
CA GLY A 9 -16.82 -15.34 19.64
C GLY A 9 -17.53 -14.57 18.52
N ARG A 10 -17.89 -13.30 18.74
CA ARG A 10 -18.55 -12.45 17.73
C ARG A 10 -17.54 -11.82 16.75
N ILE A 11 -16.31 -11.66 17.17
CA ILE A 11 -15.16 -11.22 16.36
C ILE A 11 -14.14 -12.35 16.40
N ARG A 12 -13.72 -12.83 15.24
CA ARG A 12 -12.64 -13.84 15.14
C ARG A 12 -11.28 -13.17 15.13
N HIS A 13 -11.10 -12.16 14.30
CA HIS A 13 -9.84 -11.44 14.12
C HIS A 13 -10.07 -9.95 14.36
N LEU A 14 -9.21 -9.34 15.15
CA LEU A 14 -9.28 -7.91 15.48
C LEU A 14 -8.06 -7.21 14.93
N GLY A 15 -8.28 -6.22 14.09
CA GLY A 15 -7.26 -5.35 13.54
C GLY A 15 -7.69 -3.89 13.58
N PHE A 16 -6.86 -3.02 13.03
CA PHE A 16 -7.14 -1.60 12.99
C PHE A 16 -6.60 -0.94 11.72
N SER A 17 -7.14 0.22 11.37
CA SER A 17 -6.63 1.08 10.30
C SER A 17 -5.89 2.26 10.91
N ALA A 18 -4.72 2.58 10.35
CA ALA A 18 -3.91 3.69 10.79
C ALA A 18 -3.69 4.71 9.67
N HIS A 19 -4.23 5.92 9.86
CA HIS A 19 -3.97 7.10 9.03
C HIS A 19 -3.05 8.11 9.73
N ALA A 20 -2.68 7.80 10.95
CA ALA A 20 -1.92 8.67 11.82
C ALA A 20 -0.43 8.78 11.41
N ARG A 21 0.27 9.75 12.04
CA ARG A 21 1.72 9.86 11.97
C ARG A 21 2.39 8.69 12.70
N TYR A 22 3.69 8.49 12.43
CA TYR A 22 4.50 7.44 13.02
C TYR A 22 4.39 7.37 14.54
N GLU A 23 4.55 8.49 15.23
CA GLU A 23 4.56 8.54 16.69
C GLU A 23 3.22 8.10 17.30
N THR A 24 2.11 8.45 16.64
CA THR A 24 0.78 8.03 17.08
C THR A 24 0.58 6.53 16.89
N LEU A 25 1.04 5.99 15.75
CA LEU A 25 1.00 4.55 15.47
C LEU A 25 1.85 3.78 16.49
N GLU A 26 3.06 4.26 16.76
CA GLU A 26 3.96 3.65 17.76
C GLU A 26 3.32 3.66 19.16
N HIS A 27 2.74 4.79 19.56
CA HIS A 27 2.05 4.89 20.84
C HIS A 27 0.87 3.91 20.94
N PHE A 28 0.08 3.78 19.87
CA PHE A 28 -1.02 2.82 19.83
C PHE A 28 -0.53 1.38 19.92
N LEU A 29 0.54 1.03 19.19
CA LEU A 29 1.11 -0.33 19.22
C LEU A 29 1.67 -0.67 20.59
N LYS A 30 2.33 0.27 21.29
CA LYS A 30 2.79 0.09 22.67
C LYS A 30 1.63 -0.17 23.65
N ALA A 31 0.51 0.50 23.44
CA ALA A 31 -0.65 0.41 24.34
C ALA A 31 -1.59 -0.76 24.06
N CYS A 32 -1.76 -1.13 22.80
CA CYS A 32 -2.83 -2.03 22.35
C CYS A 32 -2.37 -3.10 21.35
N GLY A 33 -1.12 -3.04 20.87
CA GLY A 33 -0.63 -3.89 19.78
C GLY A 33 -0.79 -5.39 20.07
N GLU A 34 -0.60 -5.81 21.31
CA GLU A 34 -0.75 -7.22 21.72
C GLU A 34 -2.16 -7.80 21.47
N HIS A 35 -3.14 -6.93 21.31
CA HIS A 35 -4.53 -7.31 21.07
C HIS A 35 -4.91 -7.32 19.58
N MET A 36 -4.04 -6.80 18.73
CA MET A 36 -4.29 -6.61 17.30
C MET A 36 -3.60 -7.69 16.48
N GLU A 37 -4.26 -8.14 15.42
CA GLU A 37 -3.77 -9.22 14.56
C GLU A 37 -3.30 -8.71 13.20
N PHE A 38 -3.69 -7.50 12.82
CA PHE A 38 -3.24 -6.84 11.58
C PHE A 38 -3.44 -5.32 11.66
N CYS A 39 -2.69 -4.60 10.87
CA CYS A 39 -2.84 -3.15 10.70
C CYS A 39 -3.05 -2.82 9.22
N GLN A 40 -4.08 -2.04 8.92
CA GLN A 40 -4.32 -1.52 7.58
C GLN A 40 -3.77 -0.11 7.46
N ILE A 41 -2.88 0.11 6.50
CA ILE A 41 -2.26 1.42 6.22
C ILE A 41 -2.39 1.80 4.74
N GLN A 42 -2.35 3.09 4.46
CA GLN A 42 -2.16 3.58 3.11
C GLN A 42 -0.71 3.32 2.67
N LEU A 43 -0.54 2.54 1.60
CA LEU A 43 0.77 2.13 1.15
C LEU A 43 0.81 1.96 -0.37
N ASN A 44 1.72 2.68 -1.00
CA ASN A 44 2.11 2.59 -2.40
C ASN A 44 3.51 3.20 -2.56
N TYR A 45 4.12 3.09 -3.73
CA TYR A 45 5.48 3.59 -3.95
C TYR A 45 5.60 5.13 -3.80
N LEU A 46 4.54 5.90 -4.03
CA LEU A 46 4.56 7.36 -3.84
C LEU A 46 4.45 7.72 -2.35
N ASP A 47 3.54 7.08 -1.62
CA ASP A 47 3.36 7.30 -0.18
C ASP A 47 4.48 6.67 0.66
N TRP A 48 5.28 5.78 0.06
CA TRP A 48 6.53 5.29 0.65
C TRP A 48 7.44 6.43 1.12
N LYS A 49 7.43 7.54 0.35
CA LYS A 49 8.15 8.78 0.68
C LYS A 49 7.22 9.85 1.28
N LEU A 50 6.08 10.15 0.64
CA LEU A 50 5.22 11.27 1.01
C LEU A 50 4.55 11.14 2.38
N GLN A 51 4.24 9.91 2.81
CA GLN A 51 3.54 9.66 4.08
C GLN A 51 4.38 8.86 5.07
N ASP A 52 5.68 8.78 4.83
CA ASP A 52 6.61 8.00 5.65
C ASP A 52 6.14 6.55 5.86
N ALA A 53 5.52 5.98 4.81
CA ALA A 53 4.96 4.64 4.87
C ALA A 53 6.04 3.58 5.10
N LYS A 54 7.28 3.83 4.65
CA LYS A 54 8.43 2.97 4.92
C LYS A 54 8.64 2.76 6.41
N ALA A 55 8.78 3.83 7.17
CA ALA A 55 9.00 3.76 8.61
C ALA A 55 7.83 3.09 9.34
N LYS A 56 6.58 3.33 8.88
CA LYS A 56 5.40 2.66 9.44
C LYS A 56 5.43 1.15 9.20
N VAL A 57 5.82 0.71 8.00
CA VAL A 57 5.97 -0.72 7.68
C VAL A 57 7.08 -1.36 8.54
N GLU A 58 8.23 -0.69 8.66
CA GLU A 58 9.34 -1.16 9.49
C GLU A 58 8.90 -1.30 10.96
N LEU A 59 8.15 -0.31 11.47
CA LEU A 59 7.58 -0.38 12.82
C LEU A 59 6.60 -1.55 12.97
N LEU A 60 5.67 -1.74 12.03
CA LEU A 60 4.71 -2.84 12.07
C LEU A 60 5.41 -4.20 12.02
N ASN A 61 6.43 -4.34 11.18
CA ASN A 61 7.24 -5.56 11.11
C ASN A 61 7.99 -5.83 12.42
N ALA A 62 8.50 -4.81 13.12
CA ALA A 62 9.12 -4.96 14.43
C ALA A 62 8.14 -5.47 15.50
N TYR A 63 6.86 -5.19 15.34
CA TYR A 63 5.78 -5.75 16.17
C TYR A 63 5.19 -7.06 15.63
N HIS A 64 5.77 -7.65 14.58
CA HIS A 64 5.22 -8.83 13.88
C HIS A 64 3.77 -8.66 13.44
N MET A 65 3.39 -7.43 13.10
CA MET A 65 2.04 -7.05 12.73
C MET A 65 1.86 -7.15 11.21
N PRO A 66 1.01 -8.07 10.70
CA PRO A 66 0.69 -8.16 9.29
C PRO A 66 0.15 -6.85 8.74
N VAL A 67 0.64 -6.44 7.58
CA VAL A 67 0.25 -5.19 6.91
C VAL A 67 -0.82 -5.48 5.87
N TRP A 68 -1.96 -4.82 6.03
CA TRP A 68 -2.98 -4.72 5.01
C TRP A 68 -2.87 -3.37 4.32
N VAL A 69 -2.92 -3.38 3.01
CA VAL A 69 -2.71 -2.19 2.18
C VAL A 69 -4.02 -1.61 1.70
N MET A 70 -4.24 -0.32 1.94
CA MET A 70 -5.24 0.47 1.24
C MET A 70 -4.56 1.49 0.31
N GLU A 71 -5.31 1.96 -0.69
CA GLU A 71 -4.82 2.94 -1.67
C GLU A 71 -3.57 2.49 -2.46
N PRO A 72 -3.50 1.23 -2.96
CA PRO A 72 -2.34 0.74 -3.71
C PRO A 72 -2.07 1.58 -4.96
N LEU A 73 -3.11 2.13 -5.59
CA LEU A 73 -3.03 2.98 -6.77
C LEU A 73 -3.31 4.46 -6.46
N ARG A 74 -3.41 4.82 -5.19
CA ARG A 74 -3.59 6.21 -4.71
C ARG A 74 -4.73 6.94 -5.42
N GLY A 75 -5.95 6.41 -5.29
CA GLY A 75 -7.14 6.95 -5.95
C GLY A 75 -7.10 6.86 -7.48
N GLY A 76 -6.31 5.93 -8.03
CA GLY A 76 -6.11 5.76 -9.47
C GLY A 76 -4.98 6.61 -10.06
N ARG A 77 -4.34 7.48 -9.26
CA ARG A 77 -3.25 8.35 -9.73
C ARG A 77 -2.05 7.56 -10.26
N LEU A 78 -1.76 6.42 -9.67
CA LEU A 78 -0.65 5.56 -10.06
C LEU A 78 -1.03 4.60 -11.21
N ALA A 79 -2.27 4.65 -11.69
CA ALA A 79 -2.70 3.90 -12.86
C ALA A 79 -2.35 4.60 -14.19
N GLN A 80 -2.07 5.90 -14.14
CA GLN A 80 -1.70 6.70 -15.30
C GLN A 80 -0.54 7.63 -14.94
N LEU A 81 0.58 7.43 -15.59
CA LEU A 81 1.79 8.23 -15.41
C LEU A 81 2.02 9.14 -16.64
N SER A 82 2.96 10.05 -16.53
CA SER A 82 3.43 10.81 -17.70
C SER A 82 4.01 9.85 -18.75
N GLU A 83 4.04 10.28 -20.00
CA GLU A 83 4.62 9.51 -21.12
C GLU A 83 6.07 9.10 -20.80
N GLU A 84 6.90 10.04 -20.35
CA GLU A 84 8.27 9.80 -19.95
C GLU A 84 8.40 8.70 -18.89
N ASN A 85 7.59 8.78 -17.82
CA ASN A 85 7.63 7.78 -16.74
C ASN A 85 7.10 6.42 -17.21
N THR A 86 6.09 6.43 -18.08
CA THR A 86 5.55 5.22 -18.69
C THR A 86 6.61 4.51 -19.54
N GLU A 87 7.33 5.25 -20.39
CA GLU A 87 8.40 4.70 -21.22
C GLU A 87 9.53 4.09 -20.38
N LYS A 88 9.96 4.79 -19.32
CA LYS A 88 10.98 4.25 -18.39
C LYS A 88 10.58 2.89 -17.84
N LEU A 89 9.36 2.74 -17.38
CA LEU A 89 8.87 1.48 -16.82
C LEU A 89 8.68 0.40 -17.90
N LYS A 90 8.13 0.76 -19.04
CA LYS A 90 7.92 -0.15 -20.18
C LYS A 90 9.23 -0.67 -20.78
N THR A 91 10.32 0.07 -20.68
CA THR A 91 11.64 -0.40 -21.11
C THR A 91 12.12 -1.62 -20.29
N LEU A 92 11.72 -1.70 -19.01
CA LEU A 92 12.12 -2.80 -18.12
C LEU A 92 11.15 -3.99 -18.19
N ARG A 93 9.86 -3.71 -18.26
CA ARG A 93 8.78 -4.73 -18.37
C ARG A 93 7.78 -4.33 -19.45
N PRO A 94 8.06 -4.59 -20.73
CA PRO A 94 7.21 -4.15 -21.85
C PRO A 94 5.76 -4.65 -21.76
N GLU A 95 5.56 -5.86 -21.27
CA GLU A 95 4.25 -6.51 -21.17
C GLU A 95 3.45 -6.10 -19.92
N GLU A 96 4.12 -5.57 -18.88
CA GLU A 96 3.43 -5.15 -17.67
C GLU A 96 2.69 -3.83 -17.86
N GLU A 97 1.46 -3.76 -17.45
CA GLU A 97 0.71 -2.49 -17.43
C GLU A 97 1.18 -1.58 -16.28
N ILE A 98 0.93 -0.29 -16.40
CA ILE A 98 1.36 0.69 -15.38
C ILE A 98 0.78 0.39 -13.99
N PRO A 99 -0.51 0.04 -13.81
CA PRO A 99 -1.03 -0.35 -12.51
C PRO A 99 -0.29 -1.53 -11.87
N ALA A 100 0.17 -2.47 -12.68
CA ALA A 100 0.88 -3.65 -12.18
C ALA A 100 2.17 -3.29 -11.43
N TRP A 101 2.86 -2.22 -11.81
CA TRP A 101 4.06 -1.76 -11.10
C TRP A 101 3.80 -1.41 -9.64
N ALA A 102 2.63 -0.84 -9.33
CA ALA A 102 2.27 -0.56 -7.94
C ALA A 102 2.06 -1.86 -7.15
N PHE A 103 1.47 -2.87 -7.76
CA PHE A 103 1.26 -4.17 -7.11
C PHE A 103 2.58 -4.95 -6.98
N ARG A 104 3.45 -4.93 -8.01
CA ARG A 104 4.80 -5.52 -7.94
C ARG A 104 5.67 -4.86 -6.87
N PHE A 105 5.54 -3.55 -6.69
CA PHE A 105 6.15 -2.85 -5.57
C PHE A 105 5.68 -3.43 -4.24
N LEU A 106 4.37 -3.62 -4.05
CA LEU A 106 3.82 -4.17 -2.82
C LEU A 106 4.25 -5.61 -2.56
N GLN A 107 4.42 -6.43 -3.59
CA GLN A 107 5.03 -7.77 -3.49
C GLN A 107 6.48 -7.72 -3.00
N SER A 108 7.16 -6.59 -3.21
CA SER A 108 8.55 -6.37 -2.75
C SER A 108 8.64 -5.88 -1.30
N VAL A 109 7.52 -5.55 -0.66
CA VAL A 109 7.50 -4.98 0.69
C VAL A 109 7.26 -6.08 1.73
N PRO A 110 8.22 -6.35 2.63
CA PRO A 110 8.07 -7.35 3.67
C PRO A 110 6.87 -7.06 4.59
N GLY A 111 6.14 -8.09 4.98
CA GLY A 111 5.01 -7.98 5.92
C GLY A 111 3.67 -7.60 5.29
N VAL A 112 3.62 -7.24 4.01
CA VAL A 112 2.36 -7.07 3.28
C VAL A 112 1.72 -8.43 3.07
N THR A 113 0.48 -8.59 3.54
CA THR A 113 -0.28 -9.85 3.46
C THR A 113 -1.58 -9.73 2.68
N VAL A 114 -2.18 -8.55 2.64
CA VAL A 114 -3.42 -8.27 1.90
C VAL A 114 -3.30 -6.92 1.21
N VAL A 115 -3.76 -6.86 -0.03
CA VAL A 115 -3.88 -5.60 -0.79
C VAL A 115 -5.33 -5.38 -1.19
N LEU A 116 -5.90 -4.27 -0.73
CA LEU A 116 -7.26 -3.86 -1.03
C LEU A 116 -7.24 -2.91 -2.24
N SER A 117 -7.88 -3.29 -3.32
CA SER A 117 -7.97 -2.47 -4.52
C SER A 117 -9.41 -2.10 -4.84
N GLY A 118 -9.66 -0.81 -5.09
CA GLY A 118 -10.97 -0.28 -5.47
C GLY A 118 -11.22 -0.42 -6.97
N MET A 119 -11.55 -1.62 -7.44
CA MET A 119 -11.86 -1.89 -8.82
C MET A 119 -13.31 -1.52 -9.13
N SER A 120 -13.55 -0.84 -10.25
CA SER A 120 -14.88 -0.37 -10.64
C SER A 120 -15.44 -1.05 -11.91
N ASN A 121 -14.65 -1.91 -12.56
CA ASN A 121 -15.07 -2.68 -13.72
C ASN A 121 -14.34 -4.04 -13.78
N MET A 122 -14.84 -4.95 -14.63
CA MET A 122 -14.29 -6.31 -14.76
C MET A 122 -12.86 -6.32 -15.30
N GLU A 123 -12.54 -5.46 -16.23
CA GLU A 123 -11.20 -5.38 -16.82
C GLU A 123 -10.14 -5.09 -15.76
N GLN A 124 -10.39 -4.14 -14.86
CA GLN A 124 -9.49 -3.84 -13.74
C GLN A 124 -9.33 -5.04 -12.80
N MET A 125 -10.42 -5.77 -12.55
CA MET A 125 -10.39 -6.96 -11.70
C MET A 125 -9.55 -8.07 -12.35
N GLU A 126 -9.79 -8.38 -13.61
CA GLU A 126 -9.06 -9.40 -14.35
C GLU A 126 -7.57 -9.10 -14.41
N LYS A 127 -7.19 -7.85 -14.72
CA LYS A 127 -5.78 -7.41 -14.76
C LYS A 127 -5.11 -7.48 -13.40
N ASN A 128 -5.82 -7.11 -12.33
CA ASN A 128 -5.28 -7.20 -10.98
C ASN A 128 -5.10 -8.65 -10.54
N ILE A 129 -6.08 -9.54 -10.83
CA ILE A 129 -5.96 -10.98 -10.59
C ILE A 129 -4.75 -11.53 -11.33
N TYR A 130 -4.65 -11.27 -12.63
CA TYR A 130 -3.51 -11.70 -13.46
C TYR A 130 -2.17 -11.26 -12.86
N THR A 131 -2.09 -10.02 -12.37
CA THR A 131 -0.87 -9.52 -11.72
C THR A 131 -0.52 -10.33 -10.46
N TYR A 132 -1.51 -10.80 -9.70
CA TYR A 132 -1.28 -11.56 -8.45
C TYR A 132 -1.24 -13.09 -8.65
N GLU A 133 -1.56 -13.62 -9.83
CA GLU A 133 -1.35 -15.05 -10.14
C GLU A 133 0.13 -15.45 -10.08
N GLU A 134 1.03 -14.50 -10.32
CA GLU A 134 2.47 -14.69 -10.19
C GLU A 134 3.05 -13.77 -9.11
N ASP A 135 3.82 -14.34 -8.20
CA ASP A 135 4.67 -13.57 -7.29
C ASP A 135 5.93 -13.12 -8.06
N LYS A 136 5.91 -11.86 -8.47
CA LYS A 136 6.96 -11.24 -9.30
C LYS A 136 7.41 -9.91 -8.69
N PRO A 137 7.99 -9.90 -7.49
CA PRO A 137 8.47 -8.67 -6.86
C PRO A 137 9.45 -7.93 -7.77
N LEU A 138 9.60 -6.63 -7.53
CA LEU A 138 10.55 -5.82 -8.27
C LEU A 138 11.99 -6.16 -7.85
N SER A 139 12.87 -6.35 -8.83
CA SER A 139 14.30 -6.45 -8.61
C SER A 139 14.87 -5.13 -8.07
N GLU A 140 16.07 -5.15 -7.50
CA GLU A 140 16.74 -3.93 -7.01
C GLU A 140 16.91 -2.86 -8.10
N GLY A 141 17.18 -3.27 -9.34
CA GLY A 141 17.28 -2.37 -10.49
C GLY A 141 15.95 -1.70 -10.81
N GLU A 142 14.87 -2.46 -10.83
CA GLU A 142 13.52 -1.96 -11.08
C GLU A 142 13.05 -1.03 -9.94
N GLN A 143 13.36 -1.37 -8.70
CA GLN A 143 13.06 -0.50 -7.54
C GLN A 143 13.78 0.85 -7.64
N LYS A 144 15.03 0.88 -8.15
CA LYS A 144 15.76 2.14 -8.38
C LYS A 144 15.06 3.00 -9.43
N VAL A 145 14.69 2.42 -10.56
CA VAL A 145 13.97 3.17 -11.62
C VAL A 145 12.60 3.64 -11.12
N LEU A 146 11.88 2.80 -10.37
CA LEU A 146 10.61 3.21 -9.76
C LEU A 146 10.80 4.34 -8.74
N ALA A 147 11.93 4.35 -8.02
CA ALA A 147 12.26 5.45 -7.10
C ALA A 147 12.51 6.76 -7.85
N GLU A 148 13.17 6.74 -9.01
CA GLU A 148 13.36 7.92 -9.86
C GLU A 148 12.01 8.44 -10.40
N VAL A 149 11.13 7.54 -10.86
CA VAL A 149 9.76 7.87 -11.25
C VAL A 149 9.01 8.51 -10.07
N THR A 150 9.14 7.94 -8.88
CA THR A 150 8.54 8.48 -7.67
C THR A 150 9.04 9.90 -7.39
N ASP A 151 10.35 10.12 -7.48
CA ASP A 151 10.98 11.43 -7.21
C ASP A 151 10.46 12.51 -8.17
N SER A 152 10.23 12.19 -9.44
CA SER A 152 9.64 13.12 -10.41
C SER A 152 8.17 13.48 -10.09
N MET A 153 7.52 12.75 -9.20
CA MET A 153 6.12 12.97 -8.81
C MET A 153 5.96 13.67 -7.45
N LEU A 154 7.05 13.95 -6.73
CA LEU A 154 6.98 14.49 -5.36
C LEU A 154 6.51 15.94 -5.27
N ASP A 155 6.67 16.75 -6.31
CA ASP A 155 6.24 18.15 -6.38
C ASP A 155 4.70 18.33 -6.43
N THR A 156 3.97 17.27 -6.14
CA THR A 156 2.52 17.25 -6.20
C THR A 156 1.90 17.27 -4.82
N LEU A 157 0.70 17.89 -4.71
CA LEU A 157 -0.06 17.87 -3.45
C LEU A 157 -0.27 16.44 -2.97
N PRO A 158 -0.05 16.16 -1.66
CA PRO A 158 -0.20 14.82 -1.09
C PRO A 158 -1.67 14.38 -0.95
N CYS A 159 -2.53 14.83 -1.84
CA CYS A 159 -3.95 14.51 -1.83
C CYS A 159 -4.22 13.22 -2.60
N THR A 160 -4.96 12.30 -1.99
CA THR A 160 -5.40 11.03 -2.61
C THR A 160 -6.69 11.18 -3.43
N ALA A 161 -7.28 12.37 -3.46
CA ALA A 161 -8.59 12.64 -4.05
C ALA A 161 -9.72 11.75 -3.51
N CYS A 162 -9.59 11.25 -2.28
CA CYS A 162 -10.59 10.39 -1.64
C CYS A 162 -11.89 11.11 -1.28
N ARG A 163 -11.96 12.44 -1.44
CA ARG A 163 -13.12 13.30 -1.18
C ARG A 163 -13.65 13.29 0.26
N TYR A 164 -12.87 12.79 1.23
CA TYR A 164 -13.25 12.88 2.63
C TYR A 164 -13.14 14.28 3.23
N CYS A 165 -12.30 15.14 2.64
CA CYS A 165 -12.17 16.54 3.04
C CYS A 165 -13.26 17.38 2.37
N VAL A 166 -14.52 17.02 2.51
CA VAL A 166 -15.61 17.83 2.02
C VAL A 166 -15.78 19.00 2.98
N THR A 167 -15.42 20.16 2.54
CA THR A 167 -15.74 21.43 3.17
C THR A 167 -17.15 21.84 2.86
#